data_3e3fbd5776cfc38864a4c184f613c942
#
_entry.id   3e3fbd5776cfc38864a4c184f613c942
#
_cell.length_a   1.000
_cell.length_b   1.000
_cell.length_c   1.000
_cell.angle_alpha   90.00
_cell.angle_beta   90.00
_cell.angle_gamma   90.00
#
_symmetry.space_group_name_H-M   'P 1'
#
loop_
_entity.id
_entity.type
_entity.pdbx_description
1 polymer ?
#
loop_
_entity_poly.entity_id
_entity_poly.type
_entity_poly.pdbx_seq_one_letter_code
_entity_poly.pdbx_strand_id
1 'polypeptide(L)'
;MKKIFILIVILTTFACTNKDTITLNVFNWAEYIDETLLDQFEKENNIKINYEIFHNNEEMMAKFNNTKNYYDIIVPSEYLIQELIDEGKIEKLDYSKLPNVTKNITQNLTNLEHDPGNLYSVPAYWGLMGILYNKTKIDLNDMRGFDILFNKKYKKEITMLDSPKDNIGVALKKLGYSINEHDTDKIKEAGELLKIQNPLLIGYFSDVPAKSLMLNGEASIQLTWSGEAQNAMLKDKNLDFYAPENTNLWIDAFVIPIDAPNKTWLTNS
;
A
#
# COMPACT_ATOMS: atom_id res chain seq x y z
N MET A 1 -14.65 30.56 -79.04
CA MET A 1 -13.84 29.57 -78.32
C MET A 1 -13.81 29.93 -76.83
N LYS A 2 -14.64 29.29 -75.99
CA LYS A 2 -14.72 29.50 -74.57
C LYS A 2 -13.76 28.56 -73.84
N LYS A 3 -12.74 29.12 -73.16
CA LYS A 3 -11.79 28.35 -72.35
C LYS A 3 -12.44 28.07 -70.98
N ILE A 4 -12.71 26.82 -70.69
CA ILE A 4 -13.18 26.35 -69.38
C ILE A 4 -11.94 26.15 -68.52
N PHE A 5 -11.82 26.94 -67.41
CA PHE A 5 -10.80 26.75 -66.38
C PHE A 5 -11.37 25.76 -65.36
N ILE A 6 -10.82 24.56 -65.29
CA ILE A 6 -11.15 23.56 -64.26
C ILE A 6 -10.27 23.88 -63.05
N LEU A 7 -10.91 24.40 -61.98
CA LEU A 7 -10.27 24.61 -60.69
C LEU A 7 -10.30 23.29 -59.90
N ILE A 8 -9.15 22.59 -59.82
CA ILE A 8 -9.00 21.41 -59.00
C ILE A 8 -8.79 21.88 -57.57
N VAL A 9 -9.83 21.77 -56.71
CA VAL A 9 -9.75 21.96 -55.27
C VAL A 9 -9.19 20.64 -54.69
N ILE A 10 -7.90 20.64 -54.31
CA ILE A 10 -7.29 19.56 -53.52
C ILE A 10 -7.82 19.71 -52.10
N LEU A 11 -8.81 18.90 -51.73
CA LEU A 11 -9.20 18.69 -50.33
C LEU A 11 -8.10 17.86 -49.67
N THR A 12 -7.18 18.52 -48.97
CA THR A 12 -6.31 17.86 -47.99
C THR A 12 -7.19 17.49 -46.81
N THR A 13 -7.65 16.26 -46.77
CA THR A 13 -8.20 15.66 -45.55
C THR A 13 -7.06 15.51 -44.55
N PHE A 14 -6.99 16.43 -43.61
CA PHE A 14 -6.25 16.18 -42.37
C PHE A 14 -6.97 15.01 -41.68
N ALA A 15 -6.49 13.80 -41.90
CA ALA A 15 -6.83 12.69 -41.06
C ALA A 15 -6.23 12.99 -39.69
N CYS A 16 -7.03 13.59 -38.78
CA CYS A 16 -6.76 13.48 -37.37
C CYS A 16 -6.79 11.98 -37.04
N THR A 17 -5.64 11.35 -37.03
CA THR A 17 -5.49 10.09 -36.34
C THR A 17 -5.72 10.41 -34.85
N ASN A 18 -6.92 10.16 -34.37
CA ASN A 18 -7.11 10.01 -32.93
C ASN A 18 -6.12 8.92 -32.51
N LYS A 19 -4.98 9.30 -31.95
CA LYS A 19 -4.19 8.36 -31.16
C LYS A 19 -5.12 7.93 -30.04
N ASP A 20 -5.48 6.66 -30.01
CA ASP A 20 -6.24 6.11 -28.90
C ASP A 20 -5.50 6.51 -27.61
N THR A 21 -6.19 7.22 -26.74
CA THR A 21 -5.61 7.66 -25.47
C THR A 21 -5.30 6.41 -24.65
N ILE A 22 -4.06 6.21 -24.28
CA ILE A 22 -3.64 5.08 -23.45
C ILE A 22 -4.34 5.19 -22.09
N THR A 23 -4.88 4.09 -21.60
CA THR A 23 -5.44 4.01 -20.26
C THR A 23 -4.57 3.06 -19.43
N LEU A 24 -3.95 3.57 -18.37
CA LEU A 24 -3.21 2.77 -17.39
C LEU A 24 -4.14 2.30 -16.29
N ASN A 25 -4.14 1.00 -16.03
CA ASN A 25 -4.86 0.40 -14.92
C ASN A 25 -3.92 0.26 -13.73
N VAL A 26 -4.15 1.05 -12.69
CA VAL A 26 -3.33 1.11 -11.47
C VAL A 26 -4.10 0.54 -10.31
N PHE A 27 -3.54 -0.43 -9.60
CA PHE A 27 -4.15 -1.06 -8.44
C PHE A 27 -3.30 -0.76 -7.21
N ASN A 28 -3.80 0.07 -6.31
CA ASN A 28 -3.06 0.62 -5.19
C ASN A 28 -3.88 0.57 -3.89
N TRP A 29 -3.23 0.87 -2.79
CA TRP A 29 -3.84 1.06 -1.49
C TRP A 29 -4.81 2.25 -1.47
N ALA A 30 -5.82 2.18 -0.63
CA ALA A 30 -6.69 3.32 -0.37
C ALA A 30 -5.90 4.49 0.26
N GLU A 31 -6.27 5.72 -0.06
CA GLU A 31 -5.72 6.97 0.51
C GLU A 31 -4.19 7.20 0.28
N TYR A 32 -3.52 6.46 -0.65
CA TYR A 32 -2.07 6.60 -0.89
C TYR A 32 -1.71 7.73 -1.85
N ILE A 33 -2.54 8.06 -2.79
CA ILE A 33 -2.29 9.11 -3.80
C ILE A 33 -3.40 10.16 -3.73
N ASP A 34 -3.01 11.43 -3.74
CA ASP A 34 -3.96 12.55 -3.93
C ASP A 34 -4.47 12.52 -5.38
N GLU A 35 -5.79 12.51 -5.56
CA GLU A 35 -6.42 12.45 -6.88
C GLU A 35 -5.99 13.61 -7.78
N THR A 36 -5.65 14.77 -7.22
CA THR A 36 -5.14 15.91 -7.99
C THR A 36 -3.82 15.61 -8.70
N LEU A 37 -2.98 14.73 -8.12
CA LEU A 37 -1.74 14.27 -8.73
C LEU A 37 -2.01 13.33 -9.91
N LEU A 38 -3.05 12.49 -9.81
CA LEU A 38 -3.48 11.63 -10.91
C LEU A 38 -3.96 12.47 -12.09
N ASP A 39 -4.81 13.48 -11.83
CA ASP A 39 -5.29 14.43 -12.83
C ASP A 39 -4.15 15.20 -13.52
N GLN A 40 -3.15 15.61 -12.73
CA GLN A 40 -1.97 16.29 -13.26
C GLN A 40 -1.17 15.36 -14.17
N PHE A 41 -0.89 14.14 -13.73
CA PHE A 41 -0.15 13.16 -14.49
C PHE A 41 -0.85 12.78 -15.81
N GLU A 42 -2.17 12.60 -15.78
CA GLU A 42 -2.98 12.38 -16.98
C GLU A 42 -2.81 13.50 -18.01
N LYS A 43 -2.89 14.76 -17.56
CA LYS A 43 -2.76 15.93 -18.43
C LYS A 43 -1.36 16.08 -19.02
N GLU A 44 -0.33 15.90 -18.18
CA GLU A 44 1.07 16.04 -18.59
C GLU A 44 1.48 14.97 -19.61
N ASN A 45 0.93 13.75 -19.50
CA ASN A 45 1.30 12.62 -20.33
C ASN A 45 0.27 12.29 -21.44
N ASN A 46 -0.86 13.00 -21.48
CA ASN A 46 -1.96 12.76 -22.42
C ASN A 46 -2.45 11.30 -22.41
N ILE A 47 -2.68 10.79 -21.20
CA ILE A 47 -3.19 9.45 -20.94
C ILE A 47 -4.41 9.50 -20.03
N LYS A 48 -4.99 8.33 -19.73
CA LYS A 48 -6.00 8.12 -18.69
C LYS A 48 -5.46 7.14 -17.64
N ILE A 49 -5.91 7.32 -16.40
CA ILE A 49 -5.63 6.42 -15.30
C ILE A 49 -6.96 5.84 -14.81
N ASN A 50 -7.09 4.52 -14.87
CA ASN A 50 -8.11 3.80 -14.17
C ASN A 50 -7.53 3.36 -12.83
N TYR A 51 -7.87 4.09 -11.76
CA TYR A 51 -7.31 3.89 -10.43
C TYR A 51 -8.25 3.05 -9.59
N GLU A 52 -7.83 1.82 -9.27
CA GLU A 52 -8.55 0.91 -8.40
C GLU A 52 -7.84 0.80 -7.05
N ILE A 53 -8.61 0.58 -5.99
CA ILE A 53 -8.08 0.48 -4.62
C ILE A 53 -8.32 -0.92 -4.03
N PHE A 54 -7.45 -1.31 -3.11
CA PHE A 54 -7.60 -2.46 -2.24
C PHE A 54 -7.28 -2.08 -0.78
N HIS A 55 -7.68 -2.95 0.17
CA HIS A 55 -7.56 -2.69 1.60
C HIS A 55 -6.59 -3.62 2.33
N ASN A 56 -6.23 -4.73 1.71
CA ASN A 56 -5.21 -5.66 2.20
C ASN A 56 -4.57 -6.43 1.03
N ASN A 57 -3.42 -7.01 1.28
CA ASN A 57 -2.64 -7.73 0.27
C ASN A 57 -3.36 -9.01 -0.23
N GLU A 58 -4.14 -9.67 0.62
CA GLU A 58 -4.90 -10.86 0.29
C GLU A 58 -5.98 -10.56 -0.76
N GLU A 59 -6.71 -9.46 -0.59
CA GLU A 59 -7.68 -8.95 -1.58
C GLU A 59 -6.98 -8.63 -2.90
N MET A 60 -5.87 -7.91 -2.84
CA MET A 60 -5.06 -7.54 -4.00
C MET A 60 -4.63 -8.78 -4.77
N MET A 61 -4.01 -9.77 -4.09
CA MET A 61 -3.53 -10.99 -4.72
C MET A 61 -4.66 -11.85 -5.28
N ALA A 62 -5.78 -11.96 -4.57
CA ALA A 62 -6.94 -12.69 -5.06
C ALA A 62 -7.48 -12.10 -6.37
N LYS A 63 -7.58 -10.78 -6.46
CA LYS A 63 -8.04 -10.08 -7.65
C LYS A 63 -7.00 -10.14 -8.78
N PHE A 64 -5.74 -9.87 -8.47
CA PHE A 64 -4.62 -9.93 -9.42
C PHE A 64 -4.49 -11.31 -10.07
N ASN A 65 -4.53 -12.39 -9.29
CA ASN A 65 -4.41 -13.77 -9.81
C ASN A 65 -5.60 -14.20 -10.70
N ASN A 66 -6.77 -13.57 -10.51
CA ASN A 66 -7.97 -13.88 -11.30
C ASN A 66 -8.16 -12.94 -12.51
N THR A 67 -7.29 -11.92 -12.67
CA THR A 67 -7.42 -10.90 -13.73
C THR A 67 -6.14 -10.88 -14.55
N LYS A 68 -6.20 -11.33 -15.79
CA LYS A 68 -5.05 -11.37 -16.71
C LYS A 68 -5.05 -10.19 -17.67
N ASN A 69 -3.85 -9.72 -18.06
CA ASN A 69 -3.65 -8.65 -19.04
C ASN A 69 -4.49 -7.39 -18.75
N TYR A 70 -4.59 -7.00 -17.49
CA TYR A 70 -5.43 -5.89 -17.09
C TYR A 70 -4.67 -4.80 -16.34
N TYR A 71 -3.96 -5.17 -15.28
CA TYR A 71 -3.22 -4.19 -14.50
C TYR A 71 -1.89 -3.83 -15.17
N ASP A 72 -1.60 -2.55 -15.22
CA ASP A 72 -0.33 -2.00 -15.68
C ASP A 72 0.66 -1.80 -14.53
N ILE A 73 0.14 -1.38 -13.38
CA ILE A 73 0.89 -1.18 -12.15
C ILE A 73 0.09 -1.74 -10.98
N ILE A 74 0.76 -2.48 -10.10
CA ILE A 74 0.24 -2.86 -8.79
C ILE A 74 1.21 -2.42 -7.70
N VAL A 75 0.72 -2.26 -6.46
CA VAL A 75 1.54 -1.73 -5.35
C VAL A 75 1.50 -2.68 -4.15
N PRO A 76 2.13 -3.85 -4.25
CA PRO A 76 2.22 -4.82 -3.15
C PRO A 76 3.20 -4.38 -2.06
N SER A 77 3.05 -4.96 -0.87
CA SER A 77 4.05 -4.88 0.18
C SER A 77 5.26 -5.78 -0.09
N GLU A 78 6.39 -5.48 0.54
CA GLU A 78 7.71 -6.09 0.32
C GLU A 78 7.70 -7.62 0.29
N TYR A 79 6.96 -8.28 1.18
CA TYR A 79 6.93 -9.75 1.25
C TYR A 79 6.25 -10.40 0.05
N LEU A 80 5.26 -9.73 -0.57
CA LEU A 80 4.64 -10.20 -1.79
C LEU A 80 5.49 -9.91 -3.03
N ILE A 81 6.31 -8.85 -3.00
CA ILE A 81 7.25 -8.56 -4.10
C ILE A 81 8.20 -9.73 -4.29
N GLN A 82 8.76 -10.27 -3.19
CA GLN A 82 9.63 -11.45 -3.27
C GLN A 82 8.89 -12.66 -3.88
N GLU A 83 7.66 -12.93 -3.44
CA GLU A 83 6.84 -14.01 -3.99
C GLU A 83 6.58 -13.82 -5.50
N LEU A 84 6.21 -12.60 -5.90
CA LEU A 84 5.95 -12.27 -7.30
C LEU A 84 7.20 -12.37 -8.18
N ILE A 85 8.38 -12.06 -7.65
CA ILE A 85 9.68 -12.27 -8.33
C ILE A 85 9.93 -13.75 -8.53
N ASP A 86 9.80 -14.56 -7.48
CA ASP A 86 10.06 -16.00 -7.49
C ASP A 86 9.11 -16.75 -8.43
N GLU A 87 7.87 -16.27 -8.54
CA GLU A 87 6.87 -16.81 -9.47
C GLU A 87 6.96 -16.25 -10.92
N GLY A 88 7.86 -15.30 -11.17
CA GLY A 88 8.03 -14.66 -12.49
C GLY A 88 6.81 -13.85 -12.94
N LYS A 89 6.05 -13.29 -12.00
CA LYS A 89 4.80 -12.56 -12.25
C LYS A 89 4.98 -11.06 -12.51
N ILE A 90 6.16 -10.51 -12.22
CA ILE A 90 6.46 -9.09 -12.43
C ILE A 90 7.68 -8.89 -13.32
N GLU A 91 7.71 -7.74 -13.97
CA GLU A 91 8.70 -7.36 -14.96
C GLU A 91 9.99 -6.86 -14.32
N LYS A 92 11.12 -7.20 -14.93
CA LYS A 92 12.40 -6.60 -14.55
C LYS A 92 12.48 -5.17 -15.10
N LEU A 93 12.80 -4.22 -14.22
CA LEU A 93 12.88 -2.80 -14.56
C LEU A 93 14.23 -2.45 -15.20
N ASP A 94 14.20 -1.56 -16.19
CA ASP A 94 15.38 -0.93 -16.76
C ASP A 94 15.55 0.48 -16.16
N TYR A 95 16.32 0.59 -15.11
CA TYR A 95 16.55 1.86 -14.40
C TYR A 95 17.23 2.93 -15.26
N SER A 96 17.88 2.58 -16.37
CA SER A 96 18.42 3.58 -17.31
C SER A 96 17.31 4.41 -17.96
N LYS A 97 16.08 3.90 -17.99
CA LYS A 97 14.88 4.55 -18.50
C LYS A 97 14.06 5.25 -17.41
N LEU A 98 14.46 5.16 -16.15
CA LEU A 98 13.77 5.70 -14.99
C LEU A 98 14.61 6.76 -14.26
N PRO A 99 15.05 7.86 -14.92
CA PRO A 99 15.96 8.83 -14.33
C PRO A 99 15.38 9.54 -13.11
N ASN A 100 14.05 9.73 -13.06
CA ASN A 100 13.37 10.34 -11.93
C ASN A 100 13.38 9.44 -10.70
N VAL A 101 13.29 8.13 -10.89
CA VAL A 101 13.36 7.14 -9.80
C VAL A 101 14.72 7.24 -9.12
N THR A 102 15.80 7.14 -9.87
CA THR A 102 17.18 7.22 -9.35
C THR A 102 17.44 8.52 -8.58
N LYS A 103 16.84 9.63 -9.01
CA LYS A 103 17.01 10.95 -8.38
C LYS A 103 16.22 11.10 -7.09
N ASN A 104 15.04 10.50 -7.00
CA ASN A 104 14.04 10.79 -5.95
C ASN A 104 13.92 9.71 -4.88
N ILE A 105 14.42 8.49 -5.12
CA ILE A 105 14.38 7.44 -4.10
C ILE A 105 15.41 7.69 -3.01
N THR A 106 14.97 7.60 -1.77
CA THR A 106 15.85 7.64 -0.60
C THR A 106 16.78 6.42 -0.59
N GLN A 107 18.06 6.64 -0.41
CA GLN A 107 19.10 5.60 -0.47
C GLN A 107 18.84 4.44 0.52
N ASN A 108 18.23 4.72 1.68
CA ASN A 108 17.87 3.71 2.68
C ASN A 108 16.76 2.75 2.24
N LEU A 109 16.03 3.07 1.16
CA LEU A 109 14.98 2.23 0.58
C LEU A 109 15.44 1.51 -0.69
N THR A 110 16.76 1.52 -0.96
CA THR A 110 17.33 0.83 -2.10
C THR A 110 18.08 -0.42 -1.66
N ASN A 111 18.16 -1.42 -2.55
CA ASN A 111 18.89 -2.66 -2.34
C ASN A 111 18.41 -3.46 -1.10
N LEU A 112 17.10 -3.52 -0.93
CA LEU A 112 16.47 -4.25 0.16
C LEU A 112 16.43 -5.75 -0.12
N GLU A 113 16.29 -6.56 0.95
CA GLU A 113 16.40 -8.02 0.88
C GLU A 113 15.38 -8.66 -0.07
N HIS A 114 14.17 -8.12 -0.14
CA HIS A 114 13.11 -8.62 -1.01
C HIS A 114 13.32 -8.34 -2.52
N ASP A 115 14.16 -7.36 -2.86
CA ASP A 115 14.50 -7.02 -4.26
C ASP A 115 15.94 -6.48 -4.34
N PRO A 116 16.97 -7.33 -4.21
CA PRO A 116 18.35 -6.91 -4.25
C PRO A 116 18.70 -6.19 -5.57
N GLY A 117 19.22 -4.98 -5.45
CA GLY A 117 19.54 -4.12 -6.59
C GLY A 117 18.36 -3.36 -7.17
N ASN A 118 17.17 -3.45 -6.55
CA ASN A 118 15.93 -2.83 -7.04
C ASN A 118 15.61 -3.20 -8.50
N LEU A 119 15.69 -4.49 -8.82
CA LEU A 119 15.58 -4.95 -10.21
C LEU A 119 14.13 -5.03 -10.70
N TYR A 120 13.15 -5.10 -9.79
CA TYR A 120 11.75 -5.38 -10.12
C TYR A 120 10.77 -4.37 -9.53
N SER A 121 11.18 -3.58 -8.53
CA SER A 121 10.29 -2.70 -7.80
C SER A 121 10.83 -1.29 -7.66
N VAL A 122 9.93 -0.32 -7.55
CA VAL A 122 10.23 1.08 -7.20
C VAL A 122 9.60 1.37 -5.85
N PRO A 123 10.38 1.40 -4.74
CA PRO A 123 9.85 1.76 -3.42
C PRO A 123 9.14 3.11 -3.46
N ALA A 124 7.91 3.16 -2.96
CA ALA A 124 7.07 4.34 -3.00
C ALA A 124 6.66 4.83 -1.61
N TYR A 125 6.28 3.88 -0.75
CA TYR A 125 5.77 4.18 0.58
C TYR A 125 6.45 3.28 1.61
N TRP A 126 6.60 3.81 2.81
CA TRP A 126 7.14 3.05 3.93
C TRP A 126 6.63 3.60 5.25
N GLY A 127 6.65 2.79 6.26
CA GLY A 127 6.27 3.22 7.60
C GLY A 127 6.47 2.13 8.64
N LEU A 128 5.97 2.42 9.83
CA LEU A 128 6.05 1.52 10.98
C LEU A 128 4.65 1.08 11.38
N MET A 129 4.53 -0.15 11.83
CA MET A 129 3.37 -0.58 12.58
C MET A 129 3.50 -0.11 14.03
N GLY A 130 2.41 0.34 14.62
CA GLY A 130 2.43 0.82 15.99
C GLY A 130 1.04 1.00 16.56
N ILE A 131 0.96 1.76 17.61
CA ILE A 131 -0.23 1.94 18.41
C ILE A 131 -0.63 3.42 18.38
N LEU A 132 -1.76 3.70 17.76
CA LEU A 132 -2.47 4.97 17.90
C LEU A 132 -3.26 4.93 19.19
N TYR A 133 -3.13 5.93 20.02
CA TYR A 133 -3.81 5.97 21.31
C TYR A 133 -4.31 7.37 21.68
N ASN A 134 -5.35 7.42 22.50
CA ASN A 134 -5.85 8.67 23.06
C ASN A 134 -5.11 8.98 24.36
N LYS A 135 -4.20 9.97 24.35
CA LYS A 135 -3.35 10.34 25.49
C LYS A 135 -4.11 10.88 26.68
N THR A 136 -5.40 11.23 26.54
CA THR A 136 -6.24 11.66 27.66
C THR A 136 -6.92 10.50 28.39
N LYS A 137 -6.94 9.29 27.79
CA LYS A 137 -7.58 8.09 28.31
C LYS A 137 -6.59 7.00 28.72
N ILE A 138 -5.37 7.03 28.16
CA ILE A 138 -4.37 5.98 28.34
C ILE A 138 -3.31 6.40 29.34
N ASP A 139 -3.01 5.51 30.29
CA ASP A 139 -1.86 5.65 31.18
C ASP A 139 -0.59 5.24 30.43
N LEU A 140 0.33 6.18 30.24
CA LEU A 140 1.58 5.93 29.52
C LEU A 140 2.49 4.87 30.21
N ASN A 141 2.29 4.61 31.51
CA ASN A 141 3.00 3.52 32.19
C ASN A 141 2.58 2.13 31.70
N ASP A 142 1.40 2.01 31.07
CA ASP A 142 0.91 0.77 30.46
C ASP A 142 1.47 0.56 29.04
N MET A 143 2.13 1.58 28.44
CA MET A 143 2.68 1.55 27.09
C MET A 143 4.04 0.84 27.08
N ARG A 144 4.01 -0.48 27.01
CA ARG A 144 5.21 -1.34 26.97
C ARG A 144 5.15 -2.26 25.76
N GLY A 145 5.85 -1.90 24.69
CA GLY A 145 5.76 -2.66 23.45
C GLY A 145 4.31 -2.81 22.98
N PHE A 146 3.93 -4.02 22.63
CA PHE A 146 2.54 -4.35 22.25
C PHE A 146 1.67 -4.80 23.42
N ASP A 147 2.17 -4.78 24.66
CA ASP A 147 1.47 -5.30 25.85
C ASP A 147 0.12 -4.65 26.10
N ILE A 148 0.02 -3.37 25.79
CA ILE A 148 -1.21 -2.60 25.99
C ILE A 148 -2.39 -3.16 25.20
N LEU A 149 -2.14 -3.78 24.03
CA LEU A 149 -3.18 -4.41 23.20
C LEU A 149 -3.81 -5.65 23.86
N PHE A 150 -3.17 -6.17 24.90
CA PHE A 150 -3.62 -7.34 25.69
C PHE A 150 -4.04 -6.95 27.12
N ASN A 151 -4.04 -5.65 27.44
CA ASN A 151 -4.32 -5.18 28.78
C ASN A 151 -5.83 -5.14 29.05
N LYS A 152 -6.29 -5.96 30.00
CA LYS A 152 -7.71 -6.06 30.41
C LYS A 152 -8.32 -4.75 30.93
N LYS A 153 -7.48 -3.80 31.37
CA LYS A 153 -7.89 -2.46 31.80
C LYS A 153 -8.65 -1.71 30.69
N TYR A 154 -8.27 -1.95 29.43
CA TYR A 154 -8.81 -1.28 28.26
C TYR A 154 -9.77 -2.16 27.46
N LYS A 155 -10.44 -3.11 28.14
CA LYS A 155 -11.41 -4.01 27.51
C LYS A 155 -12.51 -3.22 26.79
N LYS A 156 -12.76 -3.57 25.52
CA LYS A 156 -13.72 -2.90 24.63
C LYS A 156 -13.36 -1.47 24.25
N GLU A 157 -12.06 -1.14 24.36
CA GLU A 157 -11.50 0.12 23.86
C GLU A 157 -10.38 -0.11 22.81
N ILE A 158 -10.10 -1.37 22.47
CA ILE A 158 -8.99 -1.77 21.60
C ILE A 158 -9.52 -2.23 20.25
N THR A 159 -8.90 -1.74 19.18
CA THR A 159 -9.07 -2.26 17.82
C THR A 159 -7.78 -2.84 17.28
N MET A 160 -7.89 -3.91 16.50
CA MET A 160 -6.77 -4.55 15.80
C MET A 160 -6.95 -4.39 14.30
N LEU A 161 -5.87 -4.57 13.54
CA LEU A 161 -5.90 -4.59 12.08
C LEU A 161 -6.64 -5.84 11.56
N ASP A 162 -7.34 -5.70 10.44
CA ASP A 162 -7.84 -6.83 9.66
C ASP A 162 -6.71 -7.40 8.78
N SER A 163 -5.67 -7.86 9.45
CA SER A 163 -4.46 -8.46 8.86
C SER A 163 -3.96 -9.61 9.73
N PRO A 164 -4.21 -10.86 9.35
CA PRO A 164 -3.77 -12.04 10.10
C PRO A 164 -2.25 -12.06 10.34
N LYS A 165 -1.45 -11.70 9.32
CA LYS A 165 0.01 -11.64 9.42
C LYS A 165 0.48 -10.70 10.53
N ASP A 166 -0.05 -9.47 10.54
CA ASP A 166 0.36 -8.46 11.50
C ASP A 166 -0.09 -8.78 12.91
N ASN A 167 -1.30 -9.29 13.08
CA ASN A 167 -1.81 -9.70 14.38
C ASN A 167 -1.00 -10.86 14.98
N ILE A 168 -0.62 -11.85 14.16
CA ILE A 168 0.27 -12.94 14.59
C ILE A 168 1.64 -12.37 14.94
N GLY A 169 2.20 -11.46 14.14
CA GLY A 169 3.46 -10.80 14.41
C GLY A 169 3.47 -10.05 15.75
N VAL A 170 2.39 -9.31 16.05
CA VAL A 170 2.20 -8.63 17.34
C VAL A 170 2.16 -9.62 18.50
N ALA A 171 1.44 -10.74 18.35
CA ALA A 171 1.36 -11.77 19.37
C ALA A 171 2.71 -12.48 19.59
N LEU A 172 3.46 -12.74 18.51
CA LEU A 172 4.84 -13.27 18.59
C LEU A 172 5.76 -12.33 19.35
N LYS A 173 5.70 -11.01 19.05
CA LYS A 173 6.46 -9.99 19.79
C LYS A 173 6.10 -9.98 21.28
N LYS A 174 4.81 -10.06 21.62
CA LYS A 174 4.31 -10.17 22.99
C LYS A 174 4.86 -11.39 23.73
N LEU A 175 5.07 -12.50 23.03
CA LEU A 175 5.67 -13.74 23.55
C LEU A 175 7.21 -13.70 23.60
N GLY A 176 7.84 -12.62 23.10
CA GLY A 176 9.29 -12.47 23.06
C GLY A 176 9.96 -13.11 21.83
N TYR A 177 9.18 -13.51 20.83
CA TYR A 177 9.68 -14.08 19.59
C TYR A 177 9.97 -13.02 18.52
N SER A 178 10.58 -13.42 17.41
CA SER A 178 10.72 -12.58 16.22
C SER A 178 9.35 -12.29 15.61
N ILE A 179 9.14 -11.08 15.07
CA ILE A 179 7.94 -10.78 14.29
C ILE A 179 7.88 -11.63 13.01
N ASN A 180 9.05 -12.02 12.50
CA ASN A 180 9.22 -12.87 11.31
C ASN A 180 9.56 -14.32 11.72
N GLU A 181 8.92 -14.85 12.76
CA GLU A 181 9.10 -16.23 13.21
C GLU A 181 8.50 -17.22 12.20
N HIS A 182 9.21 -18.32 11.94
CA HIS A 182 8.79 -19.38 11.02
C HIS A 182 8.48 -20.71 11.73
N ASP A 183 8.77 -20.81 13.03
CA ASP A 183 8.46 -22.00 13.82
C ASP A 183 6.94 -22.12 14.00
N THR A 184 6.41 -23.23 13.46
CA THR A 184 4.96 -23.49 13.45
C THR A 184 4.36 -23.57 14.85
N ASP A 185 5.10 -24.08 15.84
CA ASP A 185 4.57 -24.22 17.20
C ASP A 185 4.51 -22.87 17.91
N LYS A 186 5.49 -21.98 17.70
CA LYS A 186 5.45 -20.61 18.19
C LYS A 186 4.33 -19.78 17.51
N ILE A 187 4.12 -20.00 16.21
CA ILE A 187 3.00 -19.36 15.48
C ILE A 187 1.65 -19.82 16.03
N LYS A 188 1.49 -21.11 16.37
CA LYS A 188 0.30 -21.62 17.04
C LYS A 188 0.11 -21.00 18.43
N GLU A 189 1.20 -20.88 19.23
CA GLU A 189 1.17 -20.22 20.54
C GLU A 189 0.69 -18.77 20.41
N ALA A 190 1.18 -18.03 19.43
CA ALA A 190 0.72 -16.67 19.12
C ALA A 190 -0.78 -16.64 18.76
N GLY A 191 -1.25 -17.62 17.98
CA GLY A 191 -2.66 -17.78 17.67
C GLY A 191 -3.54 -18.04 18.89
N GLU A 192 -3.09 -18.85 19.86
CA GLU A 192 -3.81 -19.06 21.13
C GLU A 192 -3.84 -17.78 21.98
N LEU A 193 -2.75 -16.99 21.99
CA LEU A 193 -2.72 -15.71 22.67
C LEU A 193 -3.75 -14.71 22.07
N LEU A 194 -3.89 -14.67 20.74
CA LEU A 194 -4.91 -13.84 20.07
C LEU A 194 -6.34 -14.28 20.41
N LYS A 195 -6.62 -15.58 20.57
CA LYS A 195 -7.92 -16.07 21.03
C LYS A 195 -8.24 -15.57 22.45
N ILE A 196 -7.23 -15.51 23.32
CA ILE A 196 -7.38 -14.97 24.70
C ILE A 196 -7.60 -13.44 24.64
N GLN A 197 -6.98 -12.73 23.70
CA GLN A 197 -7.15 -11.30 23.50
C GLN A 197 -8.55 -10.94 22.96
N ASN A 198 -9.10 -11.75 22.06
CA ASN A 198 -10.31 -11.42 21.29
C ASN A 198 -11.49 -10.88 22.14
N PRO A 199 -11.83 -11.39 23.35
CA PRO A 199 -12.87 -10.82 24.18
C PRO A 199 -12.61 -9.39 24.68
N LEU A 200 -11.36 -8.91 24.61
CA LEU A 200 -10.97 -7.55 25.00
C LEU A 200 -11.23 -6.55 23.88
N LEU A 201 -11.27 -6.99 22.64
CA LEU A 201 -11.33 -6.12 21.46
C LEU A 201 -12.74 -5.60 21.19
N ILE A 202 -12.84 -4.42 20.58
CA ILE A 202 -14.01 -3.99 19.83
C ILE A 202 -14.12 -4.91 18.60
N GLY A 203 -13.04 -5.12 17.88
CA GLY A 203 -12.95 -6.00 16.72
C GLY A 203 -11.67 -5.82 15.91
N TYR A 204 -11.66 -6.43 14.73
CA TYR A 204 -10.66 -6.30 13.70
C TYR A 204 -11.22 -5.43 12.57
N PHE A 205 -10.46 -4.46 12.11
CA PHE A 205 -10.95 -3.48 11.12
C PHE A 205 -9.84 -3.12 10.13
N SER A 206 -10.24 -2.79 8.92
CA SER A 206 -9.39 -2.05 7.98
C SER A 206 -9.22 -0.59 8.44
N ASP A 207 -8.29 0.13 7.84
CA ASP A 207 -7.79 1.43 8.33
C ASP A 207 -8.87 2.49 8.52
N VAL A 208 -9.74 2.70 7.51
CA VAL A 208 -10.74 3.78 7.55
C VAL A 208 -11.79 3.58 8.65
N PRO A 209 -12.43 2.41 8.80
CA PRO A 209 -13.33 2.14 9.91
C PRO A 209 -12.65 2.24 11.29
N ALA A 210 -11.44 1.69 11.44
CA ALA A 210 -10.70 1.75 12.70
C ALA A 210 -10.37 3.20 13.10
N LYS A 211 -9.87 4.01 12.16
CA LYS A 211 -9.61 5.44 12.34
C LYS A 211 -10.86 6.21 12.76
N SER A 212 -12.02 5.87 12.20
CA SER A 212 -13.29 6.50 12.56
C SER A 212 -13.68 6.21 14.01
N LEU A 213 -13.49 4.98 14.50
CA LEU A 213 -13.74 4.63 15.91
C LEU A 213 -12.85 5.43 16.88
N MET A 214 -11.59 5.67 16.52
CA MET A 214 -10.68 6.51 17.31
C MET A 214 -11.14 7.97 17.33
N LEU A 215 -11.47 8.54 16.16
CA LEU A 215 -11.90 9.95 16.04
C LEU A 215 -13.24 10.22 16.72
N ASN A 216 -14.16 9.24 16.73
CA ASN A 216 -15.45 9.34 17.41
C ASN A 216 -15.35 9.05 18.93
N GLY A 217 -14.18 8.62 19.42
CA GLY A 217 -13.95 8.31 20.83
C GLY A 217 -14.53 6.98 21.30
N GLU A 218 -14.95 6.12 20.36
CA GLU A 218 -15.46 4.75 20.60
C GLU A 218 -14.31 3.79 20.91
N ALA A 219 -13.14 3.98 20.29
CA ALA A 219 -11.91 3.30 20.63
C ALA A 219 -10.92 4.28 21.30
N SER A 220 -10.02 3.74 22.09
CA SER A 220 -8.96 4.52 22.77
C SER A 220 -7.56 4.02 22.40
N ILE A 221 -7.47 2.81 21.82
CA ILE A 221 -6.23 2.14 21.41
C ILE A 221 -6.49 1.43 20.06
N GLN A 222 -5.61 1.63 19.12
CA GLN A 222 -5.67 1.00 17.80
C GLN A 222 -4.29 0.51 17.37
N LEU A 223 -4.17 -0.75 16.98
CA LEU A 223 -3.04 -1.21 16.17
C LEU A 223 -3.20 -0.64 14.76
N THR A 224 -2.21 0.08 14.25
CA THR A 224 -2.29 0.75 12.95
C THR A 224 -0.92 1.05 12.36
N TRP A 225 -0.93 1.56 11.16
CA TRP A 225 0.25 2.04 10.43
C TRP A 225 0.55 3.50 10.75
N SER A 226 1.82 3.89 10.73
CA SER A 226 2.25 5.26 11.04
C SER A 226 1.60 6.33 10.15
N GLY A 227 1.35 6.04 8.88
CA GLY A 227 0.66 6.96 7.95
C GLY A 227 -0.78 7.22 8.38
N GLU A 228 -1.54 6.17 8.71
CA GLU A 228 -2.92 6.28 9.20
C GLU A 228 -2.99 6.99 10.55
N ALA A 229 -2.05 6.68 11.45
CA ALA A 229 -1.93 7.38 12.72
C ALA A 229 -1.69 8.88 12.52
N GLN A 230 -0.79 9.25 11.59
CA GLN A 230 -0.54 10.65 11.25
C GLN A 230 -1.80 11.35 10.74
N ASN A 231 -2.57 10.72 9.85
CA ASN A 231 -3.82 11.25 9.35
C ASN A 231 -4.86 11.46 10.46
N ALA A 232 -4.91 10.56 11.45
CA ALA A 232 -5.79 10.70 12.62
C ALA A 232 -5.34 11.84 13.55
N MET A 233 -4.03 11.92 13.84
CA MET A 233 -3.45 12.97 14.72
C MET A 233 -3.59 14.38 14.13
N LEU A 234 -3.66 14.52 12.81
CA LEU A 234 -3.97 15.80 12.18
C LEU A 234 -5.40 16.26 12.49
N LYS A 235 -6.34 15.31 12.66
CA LYS A 235 -7.77 15.58 12.91
C LYS A 235 -8.08 15.72 14.41
N ASP A 236 -7.41 14.97 15.28
CA ASP A 236 -7.58 15.06 16.75
C ASP A 236 -6.23 15.14 17.47
N LYS A 237 -5.98 16.26 18.13
CA LYS A 237 -4.74 16.53 18.90
C LYS A 237 -4.61 15.73 20.20
N ASN A 238 -5.68 15.05 20.63
CA ASN A 238 -5.63 14.13 21.76
C ASN A 238 -5.06 12.77 21.40
N LEU A 239 -4.95 12.47 20.12
CA LEU A 239 -4.32 11.24 19.64
C LEU A 239 -2.80 11.40 19.56
N ASP A 240 -2.10 10.29 19.76
CA ASP A 240 -0.65 10.18 19.62
C ASP A 240 -0.29 8.78 19.18
N PHE A 241 0.93 8.61 18.64
CA PHE A 241 1.39 7.35 18.06
C PHE A 241 2.65 6.85 18.77
N TYR A 242 2.63 5.58 19.13
CA TYR A 242 3.77 4.87 19.72
C TYR A 242 4.20 3.72 18.82
N ALA A 243 5.44 3.74 18.36
CA ALA A 243 6.06 2.63 17.64
C ALA A 243 6.93 1.84 18.63
N PRO A 244 6.59 0.57 18.94
CA PRO A 244 7.43 -0.30 19.76
C PRO A 244 8.80 -0.55 19.12
N GLU A 245 9.82 -0.78 19.95
CA GLU A 245 11.15 -1.20 19.45
C GLU A 245 11.04 -2.50 18.65
N ASN A 246 11.77 -2.57 17.54
CA ASN A 246 11.77 -3.71 16.63
C ASN A 246 10.36 -4.08 16.14
N THR A 247 9.52 -3.06 15.90
CA THR A 247 8.24 -3.24 15.22
C THR A 247 8.43 -3.54 13.73
N ASN A 248 7.34 -3.85 13.05
CA ASN A 248 7.36 -4.04 11.59
C ASN A 248 7.65 -2.72 10.88
N LEU A 249 8.70 -2.70 10.06
CA LEU A 249 8.92 -1.72 9.00
C LEU A 249 8.31 -2.31 7.73
N TRP A 250 7.31 -1.66 7.18
CA TRP A 250 6.69 -2.06 5.93
C TRP A 250 7.12 -1.14 4.79
N ILE A 251 7.17 -1.69 3.61
CA ILE A 251 7.51 -0.98 2.37
C ILE A 251 6.56 -1.46 1.29
N ASP A 252 5.89 -0.52 0.64
CA ASP A 252 5.08 -0.79 -0.53
C ASP A 252 5.76 -0.19 -1.75
N ALA A 253 5.79 -0.93 -2.85
CA ALA A 253 6.50 -0.51 -4.04
C ALA A 253 5.66 -0.72 -5.30
N PHE A 254 5.88 0.16 -6.28
CA PHE A 254 5.33 -0.01 -7.62
C PHE A 254 6.03 -1.16 -8.32
N VAL A 255 5.26 -2.08 -8.88
CA VAL A 255 5.75 -3.15 -9.75
C VAL A 255 4.90 -3.21 -11.01
N ILE A 256 5.50 -3.69 -12.11
CA ILE A 256 4.82 -3.88 -13.39
C ILE A 256 4.53 -5.37 -13.56
N PRO A 257 3.26 -5.82 -13.66
CA PRO A 257 2.92 -7.19 -13.98
C PRO A 257 3.58 -7.66 -15.29
N ILE A 258 3.97 -8.94 -15.34
CA ILE A 258 4.59 -9.53 -16.54
C ILE A 258 3.67 -9.46 -17.77
N ASP A 259 2.36 -9.45 -17.56
CA ASP A 259 1.32 -9.39 -18.58
C ASP A 259 0.64 -8.01 -18.69
N ALA A 260 1.29 -6.95 -18.18
CA ALA A 260 0.79 -5.58 -18.26
C ALA A 260 0.49 -5.14 -19.70
N PRO A 261 -0.73 -4.67 -20.03
CA PRO A 261 -1.13 -4.35 -21.39
C PRO A 261 -0.36 -3.16 -22.00
N ASN A 262 0.04 -2.18 -21.16
CA ASN A 262 0.73 -0.98 -21.60
C ASN A 262 2.23 -0.95 -21.21
N LYS A 263 2.83 -2.12 -21.02
CA LYS A 263 4.22 -2.27 -20.58
C LYS A 263 5.23 -1.44 -21.38
N THR A 264 5.08 -1.42 -22.71
CA THR A 264 5.98 -0.66 -23.60
C THR A 264 5.92 0.84 -23.33
N TRP A 265 4.77 1.36 -22.98
CA TRP A 265 4.63 2.77 -22.60
C TRP A 265 5.32 3.04 -21.26
N LEU A 266 5.08 2.20 -20.26
CA LEU A 266 5.66 2.34 -18.90
C LEU A 266 7.18 2.31 -18.89
N THR A 267 7.79 1.57 -19.81
CA THR A 267 9.25 1.41 -19.86
C THR A 267 9.95 2.37 -20.83
N ASN A 268 9.23 3.24 -21.54
CA ASN A 268 9.79 4.16 -22.55
C ASN A 268 9.34 5.64 -22.35
N SER A 269 8.54 5.92 -21.34
CA SER A 269 8.03 7.27 -21.03
C SER A 269 8.92 8.08 -20.08
#